data_da7e14953566916c149797c45ff1a3b2
#
_entry.id   da7e14953566916c149797c45ff1a3b2
#
_cell.length_a   1.000
_cell.length_b   1.000
_cell.length_c   1.000
_cell.angle_alpha   90.00
_cell.angle_beta   90.00
_cell.angle_gamma   90.00
#
_symmetry.space_group_name_H-M   'P 1'
#
loop_
_entity.id
_entity.type
_entity.pdbx_description
1 polymer ?
#
loop_
_entity_poly.entity_id
_entity_poly.type
_entity_poly.pdbx_seq_one_letter_code
_entity_poly.pdbx_strand_id
1 'polypeptide(L)'
;MPHPLRIARPTDPFLRYVFDAESVLDYRIEADHVGFLRPGRRGGELWVSVLGDDPARACVLIDELSAGHAIDGIHVHADVYSRLPERLTIPDPGHWSMWTLTPRDVPAELAAWASGAVQLASDDGRIDSLLAHSESAYLFAGDPSVHRWVGVVQDEKLIGVGGESVIAGGVPHLVSVCTSPEWRGKGVGRTVTASLVEGAFARGAAEVYLEMYADNEAAAHLYRRLGFREAGRYRSGFLPGRDA
;
A
#
# COMPACT_ATOMS: atom_id res chain seq x y z
N MET A 1 20.39 -11.51 8.86
CA MET A 1 20.63 -10.11 9.31
C MET A 1 19.71 -9.19 8.54
N PRO A 2 19.20 -8.09 9.11
CA PRO A 2 18.35 -7.16 8.35
C PRO A 2 19.15 -6.55 7.19
N HIS A 3 18.45 -6.26 6.08
CA HIS A 3 19.05 -5.64 4.90
C HIS A 3 19.61 -4.24 5.23
N PRO A 4 20.76 -3.82 4.65
CA PRO A 4 21.40 -2.53 4.96
C PRO A 4 20.49 -1.31 4.82
N LEU A 5 19.58 -1.30 3.85
CA LEU A 5 18.58 -0.23 3.68
C LEU A 5 17.66 -0.09 4.91
N ARG A 6 17.21 -1.21 5.49
CA ARG A 6 16.40 -1.21 6.73
C ARG A 6 17.20 -0.75 7.94
N ILE A 7 18.51 -0.98 7.96
CA ILE A 7 19.39 -0.49 9.03
C ILE A 7 19.54 1.03 8.92
N ALA A 8 19.71 1.55 7.70
CA ALA A 8 19.89 2.97 7.45
C ALA A 8 18.61 3.79 7.76
N ARG A 9 17.44 3.23 7.47
CA ARG A 9 16.12 3.88 7.69
C ARG A 9 15.13 2.91 8.36
N PRO A 10 15.32 2.59 9.63
CA PRO A 10 14.53 1.54 10.31
C PRO A 10 13.05 1.90 10.52
N THR A 11 12.73 3.19 10.49
CA THR A 11 11.36 3.70 10.69
C THR A 11 10.65 4.06 9.39
N ASP A 12 11.33 3.96 8.24
CA ASP A 12 10.71 4.28 6.97
C ASP A 12 9.61 3.26 6.63
N PRO A 13 8.36 3.70 6.41
CA PRO A 13 7.23 2.79 6.21
C PRO A 13 7.37 1.92 4.97
N PHE A 14 7.92 2.45 3.88
CA PHE A 14 8.11 1.67 2.65
C PHE A 14 9.08 0.50 2.88
N LEU A 15 10.23 0.77 3.51
CA LEU A 15 11.21 -0.28 3.84
C LEU A 15 10.68 -1.28 4.85
N ARG A 16 9.80 -0.84 5.72
CA ARG A 16 9.25 -1.67 6.77
C ARG A 16 8.18 -2.65 6.26
N TYR A 17 7.29 -2.20 5.38
CA TYR A 17 6.09 -2.95 5.00
C TYR A 17 6.13 -3.50 3.57
N VAL A 18 6.60 -2.72 2.61
CA VAL A 18 6.50 -3.03 1.17
C VAL A 18 7.80 -3.58 0.60
N PHE A 19 8.92 -3.19 1.19
CA PHE A 19 10.24 -3.50 0.67
C PHE A 19 10.54 -5.01 0.70
N ASP A 20 10.85 -5.54 -0.48
CA ASP A 20 11.37 -6.89 -0.66
C ASP A 20 12.89 -6.85 -0.90
N ALA A 21 13.65 -7.35 0.08
CA ALA A 21 15.10 -7.35 0.03
C ALA A 21 15.68 -8.26 -1.08
N GLU A 22 14.95 -9.32 -1.46
CA GLU A 22 15.38 -10.28 -2.48
C GLU A 22 15.22 -9.71 -3.89
N SER A 23 14.35 -8.72 -4.08
CA SER A 23 14.11 -8.06 -5.35
C SER A 23 15.09 -6.91 -5.65
N VAL A 24 15.96 -6.52 -4.72
CA VAL A 24 16.90 -5.42 -4.90
C VAL A 24 18.05 -5.84 -5.81
N LEU A 25 18.22 -5.12 -6.92
CA LEU A 25 19.28 -5.36 -7.90
C LEU A 25 20.57 -4.59 -7.60
N ASP A 26 20.43 -3.34 -7.12
CA ASP A 26 21.53 -2.48 -6.66
C ASP A 26 20.99 -1.47 -5.65
N TYR A 27 21.85 -0.93 -4.81
CA TYR A 27 21.46 0.10 -3.84
C TYR A 27 22.60 1.03 -3.47
N ARG A 28 22.23 2.22 -2.98
CA ARG A 28 23.13 3.23 -2.41
C ARG A 28 22.58 3.71 -1.09
N ILE A 29 23.48 4.04 -0.17
CA ILE A 29 23.16 4.65 1.12
C ILE A 29 24.05 5.88 1.26
N GLU A 30 23.45 7.04 1.42
CA GLU A 30 24.13 8.31 1.64
C GLU A 30 23.53 9.03 2.86
N ALA A 31 24.24 8.98 3.98
CA ALA A 31 23.75 9.42 5.29
C ALA A 31 22.42 8.73 5.65
N ASP A 32 21.33 9.49 5.74
CA ASP A 32 19.98 9.03 6.02
C ASP A 32 19.11 8.83 4.75
N HIS A 33 19.70 9.00 3.55
CA HIS A 33 19.05 8.74 2.28
C HIS A 33 19.41 7.36 1.76
N VAL A 34 18.44 6.68 1.21
CA VAL A 34 18.65 5.38 0.57
C VAL A 34 18.00 5.38 -0.81
N GLY A 35 18.73 4.84 -1.78
CA GLY A 35 18.24 4.58 -3.12
C GLY A 35 18.43 3.12 -3.48
N PHE A 36 17.51 2.53 -4.24
CA PHE A 36 17.64 1.17 -4.71
C PHE A 36 16.92 0.93 -6.03
N LEU A 37 17.51 0.03 -6.81
CA LEU A 37 17.02 -0.42 -8.09
C LEU A 37 16.24 -1.73 -7.88
N ARG A 38 15.05 -1.83 -8.43
CA ARG A 38 14.18 -3.00 -8.31
C ARG A 38 13.31 -3.22 -9.54
N PRO A 39 12.82 -4.44 -9.78
CA PRO A 39 11.79 -4.67 -10.78
C PRO A 39 10.48 -3.94 -10.43
N GLY A 40 9.72 -3.60 -11.45
CA GLY A 40 8.34 -3.15 -11.29
C GLY A 40 7.39 -4.28 -10.91
N ARG A 41 6.17 -3.94 -10.50
CA ARG A 41 5.16 -4.93 -10.06
C ARG A 41 4.66 -5.84 -11.19
N ARG A 42 4.65 -5.37 -12.43
CA ARG A 42 4.16 -6.13 -13.60
C ARG A 42 5.21 -7.03 -14.23
N GLY A 43 6.49 -6.85 -13.82
CA GLY A 43 7.63 -7.53 -14.41
C GLY A 43 8.12 -6.89 -15.70
N GLY A 44 9.43 -6.92 -15.92
CA GLY A 44 10.07 -6.32 -17.09
C GLY A 44 10.44 -4.86 -16.96
N GLU A 45 9.78 -4.09 -16.10
CA GLU A 45 10.14 -2.70 -15.82
C GLU A 45 11.24 -2.60 -14.75
N LEU A 46 12.03 -1.55 -14.84
CA LEU A 46 13.09 -1.26 -13.89
C LEU A 46 12.81 0.08 -13.17
N TRP A 47 12.73 0.04 -11.86
CA TRP A 47 12.37 1.18 -11.04
C TRP A 47 13.48 1.57 -10.09
N VAL A 48 13.70 2.89 -9.95
CA VAL A 48 14.51 3.45 -8.87
C VAL A 48 13.58 3.98 -7.77
N SER A 49 13.78 3.48 -6.56
CA SER A 49 13.13 4.01 -5.37
C SER A 49 14.14 4.80 -4.55
N VAL A 50 13.79 6.04 -4.17
CA VAL A 50 14.64 6.85 -3.29
C VAL A 50 13.81 7.35 -2.11
N LEU A 51 14.32 7.10 -0.92
CA LEU A 51 13.70 7.46 0.35
C LEU A 51 14.64 8.40 1.11
N GLY A 52 14.13 9.53 1.49
CA GLY A 52 14.84 10.65 2.11
C GLY A 52 14.03 11.92 1.93
N ASP A 53 14.49 13.05 2.44
CA ASP A 53 13.77 14.32 2.45
C ASP A 53 14.51 15.46 1.70
N ASP A 54 15.73 15.20 1.23
CA ASP A 54 16.53 16.14 0.45
C ASP A 54 16.43 15.82 -1.06
N PRO A 55 15.82 16.69 -1.88
CA PRO A 55 15.67 16.47 -3.31
C PRO A 55 16.99 16.47 -4.08
N ALA A 56 18.02 17.21 -3.62
CA ALA A 56 19.32 17.22 -4.29
C ALA A 56 20.01 15.85 -4.17
N ARG A 57 19.99 15.27 -2.97
CA ARG A 57 20.49 13.91 -2.73
C ARG A 57 19.67 12.85 -3.47
N ALA A 58 18.35 13.02 -3.49
CA ALA A 58 17.49 12.12 -4.25
C ALA A 58 17.85 12.11 -5.75
N CYS A 59 18.13 13.27 -6.34
CA CYS A 59 18.58 13.36 -7.73
C CYS A 59 19.91 12.62 -7.95
N VAL A 60 20.88 12.81 -7.06
CA VAL A 60 22.19 12.13 -7.15
C VAL A 60 22.00 10.62 -7.11
N LEU A 61 21.22 10.11 -6.15
CA LEU A 61 20.97 8.68 -6.01
C LEU A 61 20.21 8.10 -7.22
N ILE A 62 19.26 8.85 -7.80
CA ILE A 62 18.57 8.44 -9.03
C ILE A 62 19.57 8.35 -10.17
N ASP A 63 20.42 9.38 -10.36
CA ASP A 63 21.39 9.42 -11.46
C ASP A 63 22.43 8.29 -11.34
N GLU A 64 22.96 8.05 -10.13
CA GLU A 64 23.92 6.97 -9.89
C GLU A 64 23.33 5.58 -10.14
N LEU A 65 22.11 5.33 -9.66
CA LEU A 65 21.44 4.04 -9.84
C LEU A 65 20.95 3.83 -11.27
N SER A 66 20.73 4.92 -12.02
CA SER A 66 20.35 4.87 -13.43
C SER A 66 21.56 4.74 -14.35
N ALA A 67 22.77 4.96 -13.84
CA ALA A 67 23.99 4.86 -14.64
C ALA A 67 24.16 3.42 -15.15
N GLY A 68 24.05 3.24 -16.48
CA GLY A 68 24.13 1.93 -17.13
C GLY A 68 22.83 1.13 -17.18
N HIS A 69 21.72 1.69 -16.66
CA HIS A 69 20.39 1.08 -16.72
C HIS A 69 19.37 2.02 -17.34
N ALA A 70 18.54 1.50 -18.24
CA ALA A 70 17.37 2.21 -18.72
C ALA A 70 16.23 2.02 -17.71
N ILE A 71 16.05 2.97 -16.79
CA ILE A 71 14.96 2.92 -15.83
C ILE A 71 13.64 3.36 -16.44
N ASP A 72 12.56 2.71 -16.05
CA ASP A 72 11.22 2.99 -16.56
C ASP A 72 10.45 3.92 -15.63
N GLY A 73 10.68 3.84 -14.33
CA GLY A 73 9.95 4.65 -13.37
C GLY A 73 10.73 4.97 -12.09
N ILE A 74 10.19 5.92 -11.36
CA ILE A 74 10.71 6.32 -10.06
C ILE A 74 9.63 6.25 -8.97
N HIS A 75 10.09 6.07 -7.73
CA HIS A 75 9.30 6.11 -6.53
C HIS A 75 10.03 6.94 -5.47
N VAL A 76 9.39 8.02 -5.00
CA VAL A 76 10.00 8.95 -4.02
C VAL A 76 8.95 9.47 -3.03
N HIS A 77 9.39 10.02 -1.90
CA HIS A 77 8.51 10.77 -1.02
C HIS A 77 7.84 11.96 -1.75
N ALA A 78 6.58 12.22 -1.46
CA ALA A 78 5.80 13.24 -2.14
C ALA A 78 6.40 14.65 -2.03
N ASP A 79 6.96 14.99 -0.87
CA ASP A 79 7.59 16.30 -0.61
C ASP A 79 8.91 16.47 -1.39
N VAL A 80 9.61 15.37 -1.64
CA VAL A 80 10.81 15.36 -2.49
C VAL A 80 10.41 15.53 -3.94
N TYR A 81 9.39 14.79 -4.40
CA TYR A 81 8.94 14.81 -5.79
C TYR A 81 8.65 16.23 -6.30
N SER A 82 7.98 17.05 -5.51
CA SER A 82 7.61 18.43 -5.89
C SER A 82 8.81 19.35 -6.15
N ARG A 83 10.01 18.93 -5.78
CA ARG A 83 11.27 19.69 -5.90
C ARG A 83 12.29 19.00 -6.82
N LEU A 84 11.91 17.91 -7.48
CA LEU A 84 12.76 17.26 -8.48
C LEU A 84 12.83 18.07 -9.77
N PRO A 85 13.93 17.97 -10.54
CA PRO A 85 14.06 18.64 -11.81
C PRO A 85 13.09 18.07 -12.85
N GLU A 86 12.76 18.89 -13.86
CA GLU A 86 11.78 18.57 -14.92
C GLU A 86 12.04 17.23 -15.61
N ARG A 87 13.31 16.86 -15.84
CA ARG A 87 13.68 15.56 -16.45
C ARG A 87 13.21 14.32 -15.66
N LEU A 88 12.89 14.47 -14.39
CA LEU A 88 12.34 13.44 -13.51
C LEU A 88 10.85 13.62 -13.24
N THR A 89 10.19 14.52 -13.98
CA THR A 89 8.75 14.74 -13.86
C THR A 89 8.01 13.56 -14.50
N ILE A 90 7.16 12.92 -13.71
CA ILE A 90 6.28 11.85 -14.15
C ILE A 90 5.05 12.51 -14.81
N PRO A 91 4.67 12.12 -16.05
CA PRO A 91 3.52 12.72 -16.74
C PRO A 91 2.19 12.53 -15.98
N ASP A 92 1.97 11.34 -15.43
CA ASP A 92 0.79 11.00 -14.63
C ASP A 92 1.25 10.29 -13.33
N PRO A 93 1.64 11.08 -12.31
CA PRO A 93 2.18 10.50 -11.09
C PRO A 93 1.08 9.91 -10.21
N GLY A 94 1.18 8.63 -9.90
CA GLY A 94 0.42 8.04 -8.80
C GLY A 94 0.74 8.78 -7.50
N HIS A 95 -0.29 9.27 -6.83
CA HIS A 95 -0.17 9.90 -5.52
C HIS A 95 -0.85 9.06 -4.47
N TRP A 96 -0.08 8.42 -3.61
CA TRP A 96 -0.60 7.49 -2.65
C TRP A 96 0.02 7.67 -1.26
N SER A 97 -0.68 7.20 -0.26
CA SER A 97 -0.29 7.25 1.14
C SER A 97 -0.36 5.87 1.76
N MET A 98 0.51 5.66 2.73
CA MET A 98 0.56 4.48 3.56
C MET A 98 0.02 4.81 4.95
N TRP A 99 -0.82 3.93 5.48
CA TRP A 99 -1.48 4.08 6.76
C TRP A 99 -1.23 2.86 7.61
N THR A 100 -1.02 3.07 8.91
CA THR A 100 -0.71 2.02 9.87
C THR A 100 -1.61 2.09 11.10
N LEU A 101 -1.83 0.93 11.72
CA LEU A 101 -2.57 0.82 12.97
C LEU A 101 -1.91 -0.19 13.88
N THR A 102 -1.75 0.18 15.16
CA THR A 102 -1.27 -0.73 16.22
C THR A 102 -2.39 -1.06 17.20
N PRO A 103 -2.31 -2.18 17.95
CA PRO A 103 -3.36 -2.56 18.90
C PRO A 103 -3.73 -1.48 19.95
N ARG A 104 -2.77 -0.64 20.33
CA ARG A 104 -3.00 0.45 21.30
C ARG A 104 -3.83 1.61 20.75
N ASP A 105 -3.90 1.76 19.43
CA ASP A 105 -4.60 2.87 18.77
C ASP A 105 -6.02 2.45 18.31
N VAL A 106 -6.39 1.19 18.56
CA VAL A 106 -7.68 0.60 18.19
C VAL A 106 -8.81 1.21 19.03
N PRO A 107 -9.90 1.69 18.41
CA PRO A 107 -11.09 2.12 19.14
C PRO A 107 -11.74 0.97 19.91
N ALA A 108 -12.32 1.29 21.07
CA ALA A 108 -13.02 0.29 21.90
C ALA A 108 -14.21 -0.37 21.19
N GLU A 109 -14.79 0.31 20.22
CA GLU A 109 -15.92 -0.16 19.43
C GLU A 109 -15.54 -1.11 18.27
N LEU A 110 -14.24 -1.39 18.06
CA LEU A 110 -13.78 -2.18 16.90
C LEU A 110 -14.55 -3.50 16.76
N ALA A 111 -14.64 -4.29 17.82
CA ALA A 111 -15.33 -5.59 17.80
C ALA A 111 -16.82 -5.47 17.45
N ALA A 112 -17.48 -4.42 17.94
CA ALA A 112 -18.86 -4.15 17.59
C ALA A 112 -19.03 -3.79 16.10
N TRP A 113 -18.06 -3.06 15.53
CA TRP A 113 -18.09 -2.74 14.10
C TRP A 113 -17.80 -3.96 13.23
N ALA A 114 -16.94 -4.86 13.68
CA ALA A 114 -16.54 -6.07 12.95
C ALA A 114 -17.68 -7.12 12.85
N SER A 115 -18.63 -7.10 13.77
CA SER A 115 -19.63 -8.17 13.99
C SER A 115 -20.55 -8.45 12.79
N GLY A 116 -20.65 -7.54 11.81
CA GLY A 116 -21.47 -7.70 10.61
C GLY A 116 -20.75 -8.32 9.41
N ALA A 117 -19.47 -8.67 9.54
CA ALA A 117 -18.69 -9.25 8.45
C ALA A 117 -18.58 -10.77 8.59
N VAL A 118 -18.50 -11.46 7.44
CA VAL A 118 -18.30 -12.90 7.34
C VAL A 118 -17.01 -13.20 6.55
N GLN A 119 -16.38 -14.32 6.85
CA GLN A 119 -15.27 -14.81 6.02
C GLN A 119 -15.81 -15.37 4.72
N LEU A 120 -15.16 -15.05 3.61
CA LEU A 120 -15.47 -15.53 2.27
C LEU A 120 -14.49 -16.64 1.85
N ALA A 121 -14.91 -17.48 0.91
CA ALA A 121 -14.00 -18.37 0.21
C ALA A 121 -13.00 -17.55 -0.63
N SER A 122 -11.78 -18.06 -0.81
CA SER A 122 -10.73 -17.35 -1.56
C SER A 122 -11.08 -17.11 -3.02
N ASP A 123 -11.92 -17.97 -3.60
CA ASP A 123 -12.37 -17.99 -5.00
C ASP A 123 -13.83 -17.57 -5.17
N ASP A 124 -14.43 -16.91 -4.18
CA ASP A 124 -15.81 -16.43 -4.25
C ASP A 124 -15.96 -15.42 -5.38
N GLY A 125 -16.64 -15.82 -6.47
CA GLY A 125 -16.81 -14.99 -7.68
C GLY A 125 -17.57 -13.68 -7.46
N ARG A 126 -18.24 -13.48 -6.31
CA ARG A 126 -18.86 -12.20 -5.95
C ARG A 126 -17.83 -11.14 -5.63
N ILE A 127 -16.61 -11.54 -5.22
CA ILE A 127 -15.50 -10.61 -4.89
C ILE A 127 -15.17 -9.77 -6.11
N ASP A 128 -14.85 -10.40 -7.24
CA ASP A 128 -14.45 -9.69 -8.46
C ASP A 128 -15.57 -8.82 -9.02
N SER A 129 -16.82 -9.31 -8.94
CA SER A 129 -17.98 -8.53 -9.34
C SER A 129 -18.12 -7.23 -8.54
N LEU A 130 -17.82 -7.27 -7.23
CA LEU A 130 -17.85 -6.07 -6.39
C LEU A 130 -16.62 -5.19 -6.62
N LEU A 131 -15.42 -5.77 -6.77
CA LEU A 131 -14.18 -5.05 -7.00
C LEU A 131 -14.16 -4.30 -8.35
N ALA A 132 -14.97 -4.70 -9.33
CA ALA A 132 -15.17 -3.94 -10.57
C ALA A 132 -15.66 -2.49 -10.34
N HIS A 133 -16.16 -2.15 -9.15
CA HIS A 133 -16.51 -0.79 -8.73
C HIS A 133 -15.37 -0.03 -8.04
N SER A 134 -14.16 -0.60 -7.98
CA SER A 134 -12.99 -0.01 -7.34
C SER A 134 -11.87 0.22 -8.35
N GLU A 135 -11.50 1.47 -8.57
CA GLU A 135 -10.37 1.85 -9.46
C GLU A 135 -8.99 1.49 -8.85
N SER A 136 -8.94 1.26 -7.54
CA SER A 136 -7.71 0.95 -6.81
C SER A 136 -7.51 -0.53 -6.48
N ALA A 137 -8.47 -1.40 -6.78
CA ALA A 137 -8.33 -2.83 -6.55
C ALA A 137 -7.31 -3.43 -7.53
N TYR A 138 -6.36 -4.19 -7.00
CA TYR A 138 -5.33 -4.86 -7.79
C TYR A 138 -5.11 -6.34 -7.41
N LEU A 139 -5.72 -6.79 -6.31
CA LEU A 139 -5.78 -8.20 -5.92
C LEU A 139 -7.24 -8.66 -5.97
N PHE A 140 -7.48 -9.83 -6.54
CA PHE A 140 -8.78 -10.35 -6.88
C PHE A 140 -8.99 -11.74 -6.27
N ALA A 141 -10.19 -12.31 -6.43
CA ALA A 141 -10.48 -13.66 -5.97
C ALA A 141 -9.50 -14.68 -6.56
N GLY A 142 -9.07 -15.64 -5.74
CA GLY A 142 -8.10 -16.66 -6.16
C GLY A 142 -6.64 -16.22 -6.14
N ASP A 143 -6.33 -14.96 -5.87
CA ASP A 143 -4.93 -14.51 -5.76
C ASP A 143 -4.25 -15.19 -4.55
N PRO A 144 -3.15 -15.94 -4.76
CA PRO A 144 -2.52 -16.72 -3.69
C PRO A 144 -1.83 -15.85 -2.61
N SER A 145 -1.62 -14.56 -2.88
CA SER A 145 -1.06 -13.63 -1.88
C SER A 145 -2.11 -13.15 -0.87
N VAL A 146 -3.41 -13.34 -1.15
CA VAL A 146 -4.49 -12.98 -0.23
C VAL A 146 -4.87 -14.18 0.64
N HIS A 147 -4.52 -14.11 1.90
CA HIS A 147 -4.75 -15.19 2.86
C HIS A 147 -6.17 -15.22 3.42
N ARG A 148 -6.85 -14.10 3.37
CA ARG A 148 -8.17 -13.97 3.95
C ARG A 148 -8.99 -12.93 3.20
N TRP A 149 -10.21 -13.29 2.82
CA TRP A 149 -11.25 -12.38 2.37
C TRP A 149 -12.35 -12.29 3.41
N VAL A 150 -12.85 -11.08 3.64
CA VAL A 150 -14.06 -10.85 4.44
C VAL A 150 -15.03 -9.98 3.67
N GLY A 151 -16.31 -10.18 3.93
CA GLY A 151 -17.36 -9.41 3.27
C GLY A 151 -18.56 -9.14 4.17
N VAL A 152 -19.36 -8.19 3.76
CA VAL A 152 -20.69 -7.93 4.31
C VAL A 152 -21.72 -8.36 3.27
N VAL A 153 -22.63 -9.24 3.68
CA VAL A 153 -23.68 -9.80 2.82
C VAL A 153 -25.04 -9.28 3.28
N GLN A 154 -25.83 -8.78 2.35
CA GLN A 154 -27.19 -8.34 2.57
C GLN A 154 -28.08 -8.92 1.47
N ASP A 155 -29.16 -9.62 1.84
CA ASP A 155 -30.08 -10.26 0.88
C ASP A 155 -29.34 -11.09 -0.18
N GLU A 156 -28.41 -11.95 0.27
CA GLU A 156 -27.51 -12.81 -0.52
C GLU A 156 -26.49 -12.07 -1.40
N LYS A 157 -26.55 -10.74 -1.47
CA LYS A 157 -25.61 -9.91 -2.23
C LYS A 157 -24.40 -9.51 -1.38
N LEU A 158 -23.22 -9.62 -1.96
CA LEU A 158 -22.01 -9.09 -1.37
C LEU A 158 -21.99 -7.56 -1.58
N ILE A 159 -22.11 -6.79 -0.50
CA ILE A 159 -22.22 -5.33 -0.54
C ILE A 159 -20.93 -4.63 -0.06
N GLY A 160 -20.03 -5.37 0.57
CA GLY A 160 -18.70 -4.90 0.97
C GLY A 160 -17.73 -6.05 1.01
N VAL A 161 -16.48 -5.80 0.64
CA VAL A 161 -15.38 -6.78 0.63
C VAL A 161 -14.06 -6.13 0.99
N GLY A 162 -13.16 -6.91 1.51
CA GLY A 162 -11.75 -6.56 1.69
C GLY A 162 -10.91 -7.79 1.93
N GLY A 163 -9.66 -7.72 1.54
CA GLY A 163 -8.67 -8.79 1.67
C GLY A 163 -7.57 -8.47 2.67
N GLU A 164 -6.91 -9.51 3.12
CA GLU A 164 -5.67 -9.44 3.89
C GLU A 164 -4.59 -10.23 3.17
N SER A 165 -3.50 -9.56 2.82
CA SER A 165 -2.29 -10.19 2.28
C SER A 165 -1.13 -10.02 3.25
N VAL A 166 -0.08 -10.82 3.07
CA VAL A 166 1.20 -10.65 3.78
C VAL A 166 2.30 -10.67 2.73
N ILE A 167 2.96 -9.54 2.57
CA ILE A 167 4.11 -9.43 1.68
C ILE A 167 5.43 -9.46 2.47
N ALA A 168 6.55 -9.23 1.82
CA ALA A 168 7.90 -9.45 2.33
C ALA A 168 8.21 -8.94 3.76
N GLY A 169 7.47 -7.94 4.26
CA GLY A 169 7.62 -7.43 5.63
C GLY A 169 7.02 -8.30 6.73
N GLY A 170 6.19 -9.29 6.39
CA GLY A 170 5.49 -10.13 7.37
C GLY A 170 4.36 -9.41 8.13
N VAL A 171 4.06 -8.15 7.79
CA VAL A 171 3.00 -7.37 8.41
C VAL A 171 1.71 -7.51 7.58
N PRO A 172 0.55 -7.77 8.20
CA PRO A 172 -0.71 -7.84 7.48
C PRO A 172 -1.02 -6.57 6.70
N HIS A 173 -1.26 -6.73 5.41
CA HIS A 173 -1.62 -5.69 4.46
C HIS A 173 -3.11 -5.78 4.12
N LEU A 174 -3.87 -4.75 4.44
CA LEU A 174 -5.28 -4.68 4.09
C LEU A 174 -5.43 -4.19 2.66
N VAL A 175 -6.05 -4.99 1.81
CA VAL A 175 -6.11 -4.79 0.36
C VAL A 175 -7.54 -4.82 -0.17
N SER A 176 -7.77 -4.21 -1.32
CA SER A 176 -9.00 -4.34 -2.10
C SER A 176 -10.27 -4.08 -1.28
N VAL A 177 -10.23 -3.08 -0.39
CA VAL A 177 -11.42 -2.69 0.40
C VAL A 177 -12.38 -1.94 -0.51
N CYS A 178 -13.54 -2.54 -0.76
CA CYS A 178 -14.57 -2.00 -1.64
C CYS A 178 -15.95 -2.08 -1.00
N THR A 179 -16.77 -1.08 -1.27
CA THR A 179 -18.20 -1.05 -0.89
C THR A 179 -19.03 -0.74 -2.13
N SER A 180 -20.07 -1.52 -2.35
CA SER A 180 -21.05 -1.29 -3.42
C SER A 180 -21.52 0.18 -3.39
N PRO A 181 -21.60 0.86 -4.54
CA PRO A 181 -21.97 2.28 -4.61
C PRO A 181 -23.24 2.62 -3.84
N GLU A 182 -24.26 1.78 -3.91
CA GLU A 182 -25.56 1.95 -3.24
C GLU A 182 -25.45 1.88 -1.70
N TRP A 183 -24.37 1.27 -1.19
CA TRP A 183 -24.13 1.04 0.24
C TRP A 183 -23.02 1.92 0.83
N ARG A 184 -22.47 2.82 0.04
CA ARG A 184 -21.49 3.80 0.54
C ARG A 184 -22.14 4.74 1.58
N GLY A 185 -21.34 5.19 2.55
CA GLY A 185 -21.81 6.04 3.65
C GLY A 185 -22.62 5.33 4.74
N LYS A 186 -22.95 4.03 4.58
CA LYS A 186 -23.77 3.26 5.53
C LYS A 186 -22.94 2.39 6.51
N GLY A 187 -21.63 2.61 6.58
CA GLY A 187 -20.75 1.92 7.53
C GLY A 187 -20.17 0.58 7.04
N VAL A 188 -20.55 0.11 5.85
CA VAL A 188 -20.11 -1.19 5.31
C VAL A 188 -18.58 -1.30 5.23
N GLY A 189 -17.91 -0.30 4.65
CA GLY A 189 -16.42 -0.29 4.60
C GLY A 189 -15.76 -0.31 5.99
N ARG A 190 -16.38 0.33 6.99
CA ARG A 190 -15.94 0.26 8.38
C ARG A 190 -16.05 -1.17 8.94
N THR A 191 -17.17 -1.83 8.70
CA THR A 191 -17.39 -3.22 9.15
C THR A 191 -16.36 -4.16 8.54
N VAL A 192 -16.12 -4.08 7.23
CA VAL A 192 -15.11 -4.87 6.53
C VAL A 192 -13.72 -4.63 7.12
N THR A 193 -13.30 -3.36 7.19
CA THR A 193 -11.96 -3.01 7.68
C THR A 193 -11.78 -3.40 9.16
N ALA A 194 -12.79 -3.18 10.00
CA ALA A 194 -12.76 -3.58 11.41
C ALA A 194 -12.58 -5.10 11.56
N SER A 195 -13.26 -5.91 10.76
CA SER A 195 -13.12 -7.38 10.80
C SER A 195 -11.73 -7.85 10.35
N LEU A 196 -11.13 -7.20 9.34
CA LEU A 196 -9.76 -7.49 8.93
C LEU A 196 -8.78 -7.17 10.05
N VAL A 197 -8.88 -5.97 10.65
CA VAL A 197 -8.04 -5.51 11.77
C VAL A 197 -8.16 -6.44 12.98
N GLU A 198 -9.38 -6.72 13.42
CA GLU A 198 -9.66 -7.61 14.55
C GLU A 198 -9.03 -8.98 14.32
N GLY A 199 -9.24 -9.57 13.13
CA GLY A 199 -8.66 -10.86 12.79
C GLY A 199 -7.14 -10.86 12.75
N ALA A 200 -6.50 -9.82 12.23
CA ALA A 200 -5.04 -9.70 12.21
C ALA A 200 -4.47 -9.62 13.64
N PHE A 201 -5.04 -8.79 14.50
CA PHE A 201 -4.60 -8.66 15.90
C PHE A 201 -4.89 -9.91 16.74
N ALA A 202 -6.01 -10.59 16.51
CA ALA A 202 -6.32 -11.87 17.16
C ALA A 202 -5.32 -12.97 16.83
N ARG A 203 -4.66 -12.90 15.66
CA ARG A 203 -3.56 -13.80 15.26
C ARG A 203 -2.18 -13.33 15.75
N GLY A 204 -2.11 -12.26 16.56
CA GLY A 204 -0.88 -11.76 17.15
C GLY A 204 -0.10 -10.76 16.31
N ALA A 205 -0.71 -10.16 15.29
CA ALA A 205 -0.05 -9.09 14.53
C ALA A 205 0.29 -7.91 15.48
N ALA A 206 1.52 -7.40 15.37
CA ALA A 206 1.94 -6.22 16.14
C ALA A 206 1.38 -4.91 15.55
N GLU A 207 1.08 -4.92 14.28
CA GLU A 207 0.53 -3.81 13.51
C GLU A 207 -0.10 -4.31 12.22
N VAL A 208 -0.92 -3.47 11.58
CA VAL A 208 -1.46 -3.67 10.24
C VAL A 208 -1.23 -2.40 9.42
N TYR A 209 -1.16 -2.53 8.09
CA TYR A 209 -1.03 -1.38 7.22
C TYR A 209 -1.93 -1.50 5.98
N LEU A 210 -2.12 -0.38 5.32
CA LEU A 210 -2.79 -0.28 4.04
C LEU A 210 -2.18 0.84 3.19
N GLU A 211 -2.42 0.77 1.90
CA GLU A 211 -2.08 1.82 0.93
C GLU A 211 -3.36 2.31 0.25
N MET A 212 -3.43 3.60 -0.02
CA MET A 212 -4.56 4.19 -0.73
C MET A 212 -4.11 5.41 -1.56
N TYR A 213 -4.88 5.81 -2.56
CA TYR A 213 -4.69 7.09 -3.22
C TYR A 213 -4.83 8.23 -2.20
N ALA A 214 -3.88 9.16 -2.19
CA ALA A 214 -3.78 10.20 -1.17
C ALA A 214 -4.91 11.25 -1.25
N ASP A 215 -5.61 11.32 -2.36
CA ASP A 215 -6.79 12.17 -2.61
C ASP A 215 -8.13 11.50 -2.27
N ASN A 216 -8.12 10.23 -1.85
CA ASN A 216 -9.32 9.52 -1.42
C ASN A 216 -9.74 9.94 0.00
N GLU A 217 -10.33 11.13 0.14
CA GLU A 217 -10.76 11.69 1.43
C GLU A 217 -11.79 10.81 2.15
N ALA A 218 -12.64 10.11 1.42
CA ALA A 218 -13.63 9.21 2.01
C ALA A 218 -12.96 8.02 2.72
N ALA A 219 -11.96 7.42 2.10
CA ALA A 219 -11.16 6.36 2.70
C ALA A 219 -10.32 6.90 3.86
N ALA A 220 -9.67 8.05 3.70
CA ALA A 220 -8.90 8.69 4.76
C ALA A 220 -9.74 8.95 6.02
N HIS A 221 -10.97 9.44 5.85
CA HIS A 221 -11.91 9.64 6.95
C HIS A 221 -12.27 8.32 7.64
N LEU A 222 -12.55 7.26 6.87
CA LEU A 222 -12.83 5.92 7.38
C LEU A 222 -11.67 5.40 8.22
N TYR A 223 -10.44 5.44 7.68
CA TYR A 223 -9.28 4.87 8.35
C TYR A 223 -8.87 5.66 9.60
N ARG A 224 -8.96 7.00 9.59
CA ARG A 224 -8.76 7.81 10.81
C ARG A 224 -9.74 7.42 11.92
N ARG A 225 -11.00 7.17 11.60
CA ARG A 225 -12.00 6.72 12.60
C ARG A 225 -11.72 5.34 13.17
N LEU A 226 -11.04 4.48 12.42
CA LEU A 226 -10.58 3.16 12.88
C LEU A 226 -9.26 3.23 13.65
N GLY A 227 -8.68 4.43 13.84
CA GLY A 227 -7.44 4.63 14.55
C GLY A 227 -6.17 4.57 13.71
N PHE A 228 -6.29 4.35 12.39
CA PHE A 228 -5.13 4.40 11.51
C PHE A 228 -4.52 5.79 11.46
N ARG A 229 -3.20 5.82 11.33
CA ARG A 229 -2.40 7.03 11.14
C ARG A 229 -1.67 6.96 9.82
N GLU A 230 -1.60 8.09 9.14
CA GLU A 230 -0.79 8.22 7.94
C GLU A 230 0.69 8.12 8.31
N ALA A 231 1.40 7.19 7.69
CA ALA A 231 2.80 6.90 7.97
C ALA A 231 3.75 7.48 6.89
N GLY A 232 3.27 7.69 5.67
CA GLY A 232 4.05 8.28 4.59
C GLY A 232 3.22 8.59 3.35
N ARG A 233 3.71 9.54 2.55
CA ARG A 233 3.16 9.90 1.25
C ARG A 233 4.22 9.77 0.17
N TYR A 234 3.81 9.28 -0.99
CA TYR A 234 4.71 8.96 -2.08
C TYR A 234 4.18 9.42 -3.42
N ARG A 235 5.11 9.64 -4.34
CA ARG A 235 4.87 9.80 -5.77
C ARG A 235 5.61 8.71 -6.51
N SER A 236 4.92 8.08 -7.45
CA SER A 236 5.52 7.06 -8.30
C SER A 236 4.88 7.08 -9.67
N GLY A 237 5.62 6.69 -10.67
CA GLY A 237 5.12 6.56 -12.04
C GLY A 237 6.24 6.39 -13.03
N PHE A 238 5.84 6.18 -14.28
CA PHE A 238 6.75 6.04 -15.40
C PHE A 238 7.36 7.38 -15.80
N LEU A 239 8.63 7.37 -16.16
CA LEU A 239 9.32 8.52 -16.70
C LEU A 239 8.85 8.81 -18.15
N PRO A 240 9.03 10.03 -18.68
CA PRO A 240 8.61 10.38 -20.03
C PRO A 240 9.20 9.45 -21.10
N GLY A 241 8.36 9.05 -22.06
CA GLY A 241 8.76 8.13 -23.14
C GLY A 241 8.84 6.65 -22.75
N ARG A 242 8.36 6.31 -21.55
CA ARG A 242 8.19 4.94 -21.07
C ARG A 242 6.70 4.70 -20.86
N ASP A 243 6.09 3.94 -21.74
CA ASP A 243 4.67 3.60 -21.65
C ASP A 243 4.47 2.44 -20.66
N ALA A 244 3.34 2.48 -19.93
CA ALA A 244 2.92 1.49 -18.95
C ALA A 244 2.39 0.21 -19.59
#